data_565b7ec93175c8731f9a0aeeacb7d57f
#
_entry.id   565b7ec93175c8731f9a0aeeacb7d57f
#
_cell.length_a   1.000
_cell.length_b   1.000
_cell.length_c   1.000
_cell.angle_alpha   90.00
_cell.angle_beta   90.00
_cell.angle_gamma   90.00
#
_symmetry.space_group_name_H-M   'P 1'
#
loop_
_entity.id
_entity.type
_entity.pdbx_description
1 polymer ?
#
loop_
_entity_poly.entity_id
_entity_poly.type
_entity_poly.pdbx_seq_one_letter_code
_entity_poly.pdbx_strand_id
1 'polypeptide(L)'
;EILRCLVGSEMCIRDSVMVMGEITSNAHIDFQQVVRDTVREIGYDRAKYGFDADTCAVVTAIDKQSTDIAMGVDKALEAKESNMSDEEIDAIGAGDQGMMFGYACDETPELMPMPISLAHKLAKRLTEVRKSGEMDYLRPDGKSQVTVEYDENNKPVRVDAVVISSQHSESVSMEQLRADVMEKVIKATIPAELLDENTKYSVSYTHLRAHETSQDLV
;
A
#
# COMPACT_ATOMS: atom_id res chain seq x y z
N GLU A 1 -8.10 17.73 26.26
CA GLU A 1 -7.60 17.86 24.87
C GLU A 1 -6.87 16.61 24.39
N ILE A 2 -5.95 16.06 25.18
CA ILE A 2 -5.27 14.79 24.88
C ILE A 2 -6.28 13.63 24.75
N LEU A 3 -7.33 13.62 25.59
CA LEU A 3 -8.40 12.63 25.48
C LEU A 3 -9.24 12.81 24.21
N ARG A 4 -9.41 14.02 23.71
CA ARG A 4 -10.08 14.28 22.43
C ARG A 4 -9.26 13.77 21.25
N CYS A 5 -7.95 13.90 21.30
CA CYS A 5 -7.06 13.30 20.30
C CYS A 5 -7.08 11.77 20.32
N LEU A 6 -7.26 11.17 21.51
CA LEU A 6 -7.32 9.71 21.65
C LEU A 6 -8.70 9.11 21.39
N VAL A 7 -9.78 9.90 21.49
CA VAL A 7 -11.16 9.39 21.47
C VAL A 7 -11.96 9.83 20.23
N GLY A 8 -11.33 10.41 19.23
CA GLY A 8 -12.11 10.65 18.04
C GLY A 8 -11.91 11.95 17.28
N SER A 9 -10.82 12.59 17.47
CA SER A 9 -10.41 13.54 16.45
C SER A 9 -9.68 12.76 15.38
N GLU A 10 -10.39 12.45 14.30
CA GLU A 10 -9.83 11.80 13.10
C GLU A 10 -8.57 12.51 12.60
N MET A 11 -8.44 13.80 12.84
CA MET A 11 -7.25 14.58 12.49
C MET A 11 -5.99 14.11 13.24
N CYS A 12 -6.08 13.75 14.51
CA CYS A 12 -4.92 13.30 15.27
C CYS A 12 -4.41 11.92 14.83
N ILE A 13 -5.27 11.07 14.31
CA ILE A 13 -4.89 9.73 13.79
C ILE A 13 -4.24 9.86 12.42
N ARG A 14 -4.68 10.80 11.59
CA ARG A 14 -4.16 11.03 10.24
C ARG A 14 -2.86 11.80 10.20
N ASP A 15 -2.60 12.59 11.22
CA ASP A 15 -1.48 13.54 11.24
C ASP A 15 -0.22 12.95 11.89
N SER A 16 -0.16 11.65 12.09
CA SER A 16 0.95 11.01 12.79
C SER A 16 1.56 9.87 12.00
N VAL A 17 2.88 9.82 11.98
CA VAL A 17 3.67 8.67 11.54
C VAL A 17 4.38 8.07 12.74
N MET A 18 4.18 6.79 13.01
CA MET A 18 4.88 6.07 14.06
C MET A 18 5.89 5.11 13.42
N VAL A 19 7.17 5.26 13.82
CA VAL A 19 8.25 4.35 13.45
C VAL A 19 8.62 3.55 14.69
N MET A 20 8.38 2.24 14.65
CA MET A 20 8.61 1.36 15.78
C MET A 20 9.30 0.06 15.34
N GLY A 21 10.00 -0.54 16.26
CA GLY A 21 10.65 -1.84 16.05
C GLY A 21 11.90 -2.01 16.89
N GLU A 22 12.54 -3.15 16.71
CA GLU A 22 13.81 -3.48 17.35
C GLU A 22 14.90 -3.58 16.27
N ILE A 23 16.00 -2.87 16.46
CA ILE A 23 17.10 -2.86 15.53
C ILE A 23 18.44 -2.68 16.23
N THR A 24 19.45 -3.45 15.83
CA THR A 24 20.83 -3.26 16.22
C THR A 24 21.61 -2.67 15.05
N SER A 25 22.05 -1.43 15.18
CA SER A 25 22.80 -0.73 14.14
C SER A 25 23.72 0.31 14.75
N ASN A 26 24.85 0.56 14.08
CA ASN A 26 25.76 1.67 14.36
C ASN A 26 25.42 2.93 13.53
N ALA A 27 24.42 2.87 12.67
CA ALA A 27 23.97 4.01 11.88
C ALA A 27 23.23 5.03 12.75
N HIS A 28 23.47 6.29 12.47
CA HIS A 28 22.72 7.41 13.04
C HIS A 28 21.78 7.96 11.97
N ILE A 29 20.48 7.77 12.17
CA ILE A 29 19.45 8.17 11.21
C ILE A 29 18.57 9.24 11.88
N ASP A 30 18.35 10.34 11.18
CA ASP A 30 17.30 11.29 11.53
C ASP A 30 15.96 10.77 11.00
N PHE A 31 15.25 10.02 11.85
CA PHE A 31 13.95 9.45 11.51
C PHE A 31 12.93 10.52 11.13
N GLN A 32 12.97 11.69 11.78
CA GLN A 32 12.03 12.76 11.47
C GLN A 32 12.24 13.29 10.06
N GLN A 33 13.50 13.53 9.68
CA GLN A 33 13.82 14.02 8.35
C GLN A 33 13.46 12.99 7.27
N VAL A 34 13.83 11.72 7.45
CA VAL A 34 13.50 10.65 6.50
C VAL A 34 12.00 10.51 6.31
N VAL A 35 11.23 10.51 7.39
CA VAL A 35 9.76 10.43 7.33
C VAL A 35 9.18 11.61 6.55
N ARG A 36 9.58 12.84 6.89
CA ARG A 36 9.09 14.05 6.23
C ARG A 36 9.42 14.07 4.74
N ASP A 37 10.62 13.67 4.36
CA ASP A 37 11.03 13.61 2.96
C ASP A 37 10.24 12.55 2.20
N THR A 38 10.03 11.37 2.78
CA THR A 38 9.20 10.32 2.19
C THR A 38 7.75 10.77 2.00
N VAL A 39 7.15 11.38 3.02
CA VAL A 39 5.77 11.89 2.96
C VAL A 39 5.65 12.98 1.87
N ARG A 40 6.64 13.85 1.76
CA ARG A 40 6.69 14.89 0.71
C ARG A 40 6.85 14.28 -0.68
N GLU A 41 7.71 13.27 -0.84
CA GLU A 41 7.89 12.55 -2.11
C GLU A 41 6.61 11.84 -2.56
N ILE A 42 5.81 11.33 -1.62
CA ILE A 42 4.49 10.76 -1.91
C ILE A 42 3.55 11.85 -2.45
N GLY A 43 3.70 13.11 -2.04
CA GLY A 43 2.94 14.26 -2.52
C GLY A 43 2.00 14.88 -1.47
N TYR A 44 2.19 14.56 -0.19
CA TYR A 44 1.50 15.23 0.91
C TYR A 44 2.30 16.46 1.37
N ASP A 45 2.18 17.53 0.61
CA ASP A 45 2.93 18.78 0.78
C ASP A 45 2.08 19.96 1.27
N ARG A 46 0.82 19.71 1.64
CA ARG A 46 -0.12 20.73 2.08
C ARG A 46 -1.16 20.20 3.06
N ALA A 47 -1.33 20.91 4.17
CA ALA A 47 -2.30 20.55 5.21
C ALA A 47 -3.75 20.35 4.70
N LYS A 48 -4.16 21.08 3.66
CA LYS A 48 -5.49 20.94 3.06
C LYS A 48 -5.77 19.56 2.41
N TYR A 49 -4.75 18.74 2.22
CA TYR A 49 -4.91 17.37 1.73
C TYR A 49 -5.21 16.37 2.85
N GLY A 50 -5.34 16.85 4.09
CA GLY A 50 -5.63 16.04 5.27
C GLY A 50 -4.39 15.36 5.87
N PHE A 51 -3.21 15.58 5.30
CA PHE A 51 -1.90 15.15 5.80
C PHE A 51 -0.82 16.04 5.19
N ASP A 52 0.24 16.31 5.94
CA ASP A 52 1.27 17.25 5.52
C ASP A 52 2.63 16.85 6.09
N ALA A 53 3.63 16.80 5.23
CA ALA A 53 4.99 16.41 5.58
C ALA A 53 5.65 17.32 6.63
N ASP A 54 5.32 18.63 6.63
CA ASP A 54 5.95 19.59 7.51
C ASP A 54 5.31 19.61 8.91
N THR A 55 4.00 19.33 9.00
CA THR A 55 3.22 19.47 10.22
C THR A 55 2.84 18.15 10.89
N CYS A 56 3.00 16.98 10.21
CA CYS A 56 2.67 15.71 10.80
C CYS A 56 3.54 15.39 12.02
N ALA A 57 2.94 14.72 13.01
CA ALA A 57 3.70 14.19 14.14
C ALA A 57 4.52 12.98 13.71
N VAL A 58 5.77 12.93 14.14
CA VAL A 58 6.63 11.75 13.97
C VAL A 58 6.96 11.20 15.34
N VAL A 59 6.51 10.00 15.61
CA VAL A 59 6.74 9.30 16.88
C VAL A 59 7.66 8.12 16.62
N THR A 60 8.71 7.99 17.44
CA THR A 60 9.66 6.88 17.34
C THR A 60 9.62 6.03 18.60
N ALA A 61 9.58 4.71 18.42
CA ALA A 61 9.69 3.71 19.47
C ALA A 61 10.62 2.60 18.96
N ILE A 62 11.92 2.90 18.95
CA ILE A 62 12.97 2.01 18.44
C ILE A 62 13.81 1.55 19.62
N ASP A 63 13.88 0.24 19.83
CA ASP A 63 14.70 -0.40 20.84
C ASP A 63 15.82 -1.22 20.21
N LYS A 64 16.77 -1.62 21.03
CA LYS A 64 17.80 -2.58 20.60
C LYS A 64 17.19 -3.97 20.52
N GLN A 65 17.51 -4.68 19.45
CA GLN A 65 17.15 -6.09 19.33
C GLN A 65 17.68 -6.92 20.50
N SER A 66 16.87 -7.88 20.97
CA SER A 66 17.30 -8.84 21.98
C SER A 66 18.56 -9.56 21.54
N THR A 67 19.55 -9.65 22.47
CA THR A 67 20.80 -10.35 22.20
C THR A 67 20.61 -11.84 21.94
N ASP A 68 19.59 -12.44 22.56
CA ASP A 68 19.27 -13.85 22.39
C ASP A 68 18.69 -14.15 21.00
N ILE A 69 17.79 -13.26 20.50
CA ILE A 69 17.26 -13.33 19.15
C ILE A 69 18.36 -13.08 18.12
N ALA A 70 19.20 -12.07 18.35
CA ALA A 70 20.31 -11.73 17.46
C ALA A 70 21.29 -12.90 17.28
N MET A 71 21.61 -13.64 18.35
CA MET A 71 22.49 -14.82 18.26
C MET A 71 21.93 -15.90 17.32
N GLY A 72 20.61 -16.10 17.33
CA GLY A 72 19.98 -17.08 16.44
C GLY A 72 19.91 -16.61 14.99
N VAL A 73 19.61 -15.32 14.78
CA VAL A 73 19.44 -14.74 13.42
C VAL A 73 20.80 -14.53 12.74
N ASP A 74 21.77 -13.93 13.43
CA ASP A 74 23.09 -13.60 12.87
C ASP A 74 23.87 -14.85 12.45
N LYS A 75 23.88 -15.88 13.32
CA LYS A 75 24.52 -17.16 12.99
C LYS A 75 23.80 -17.94 11.88
N ALA A 76 22.47 -17.82 11.77
CA ALA A 76 21.72 -18.47 10.70
C ALA A 76 22.09 -17.94 9.31
N LEU A 77 22.46 -16.67 9.19
CA LEU A 77 22.92 -16.08 7.93
C LEU A 77 24.33 -16.57 7.58
N GLU A 78 25.25 -16.57 8.55
CA GLU A 78 26.62 -17.05 8.39
C GLU A 78 26.68 -18.55 8.07
N ALA A 79 25.76 -19.35 8.64
CA ALA A 79 25.63 -20.77 8.33
C ALA A 79 25.26 -21.05 6.87
N LYS A 80 24.59 -20.13 6.21
CA LYS A 80 24.26 -20.23 4.77
C LYS A 80 25.44 -19.86 3.87
N GLU A 81 26.39 -19.11 4.36
CA GLU A 81 27.52 -18.58 3.61
C GLU A 81 28.84 -19.34 3.84
N SER A 82 28.94 -20.15 4.90
CA SER A 82 30.13 -20.90 5.28
C SER A 82 29.90 -22.40 5.36
N ASN A 83 30.94 -23.19 5.12
CA ASN A 83 30.97 -24.65 5.33
C ASN A 83 31.03 -24.97 6.83
N MET A 84 29.94 -24.76 7.56
CA MET A 84 29.83 -25.18 8.96
C MET A 84 29.65 -26.70 9.06
N SER A 85 30.14 -27.30 10.13
CA SER A 85 29.86 -28.68 10.45
C SER A 85 28.42 -28.86 10.90
N ASP A 86 27.88 -30.08 10.76
CA ASP A 86 26.51 -30.40 11.22
C ASP A 86 26.32 -30.10 12.72
N GLU A 87 27.35 -30.30 13.53
CA GLU A 87 27.34 -30.02 14.98
C GLU A 87 27.27 -28.51 15.25
N GLU A 88 27.88 -27.68 14.44
CA GLU A 88 27.80 -26.22 14.56
C GLU A 88 26.44 -25.70 14.08
N ILE A 89 25.84 -26.33 13.07
CA ILE A 89 24.48 -26.03 12.58
C ILE A 89 23.43 -26.38 13.64
N ASP A 90 23.56 -27.56 14.28
CA ASP A 90 22.67 -28.01 15.33
C ASP A 90 22.73 -27.15 16.60
N ALA A 91 23.86 -26.48 16.83
CA ALA A 91 24.01 -25.54 17.95
C ALA A 91 23.35 -24.16 17.69
N ILE A 92 22.91 -23.88 16.47
CA ILE A 92 22.24 -22.64 16.14
C ILE A 92 20.77 -22.74 16.56
N GLY A 93 20.33 -21.84 17.43
CA GLY A 93 18.92 -21.75 17.81
C GLY A 93 18.01 -21.42 16.62
N ALA A 94 16.71 -21.58 16.81
CA ALA A 94 15.70 -21.35 15.78
C ALA A 94 15.55 -19.87 15.37
N GLY A 95 16.32 -18.96 15.93
CA GLY A 95 16.22 -17.53 15.69
C GLY A 95 14.95 -16.94 16.28
N ASP A 96 13.95 -16.68 15.46
CA ASP A 96 12.65 -16.17 15.89
C ASP A 96 11.53 -17.19 15.59
N GLN A 97 10.43 -17.07 16.31
CA GLN A 97 9.23 -17.87 16.08
C GLN A 97 8.48 -17.31 14.87
N GLY A 98 8.02 -18.20 14.00
CA GLY A 98 7.21 -17.78 12.86
C GLY A 98 6.47 -18.95 12.23
N MET A 99 5.25 -18.69 11.79
CA MET A 99 4.51 -19.54 10.89
C MET A 99 4.16 -18.73 9.67
N MET A 100 4.60 -19.21 8.50
CA MET A 100 4.41 -18.48 7.24
C MET A 100 3.51 -19.30 6.32
N PHE A 101 2.62 -18.61 5.63
CA PHE A 101 1.77 -19.18 4.60
C PHE A 101 2.21 -18.62 3.26
N GLY A 102 2.29 -19.49 2.25
CA GLY A 102 2.55 -19.09 0.87
C GLY A 102 1.39 -19.53 -0.01
N TYR A 103 1.04 -18.67 -0.95
CA TYR A 103 0.07 -18.99 -2.00
C TYR A 103 0.58 -18.44 -3.33
N ALA A 104 0.46 -19.23 -4.38
CA ALA A 104 0.75 -18.80 -5.74
C ALA A 104 -0.22 -19.49 -6.71
N CYS A 105 -0.56 -18.81 -7.79
CA CYS A 105 -1.38 -19.34 -8.88
C CYS A 105 -0.81 -18.87 -10.22
N ASP A 106 -1.23 -19.50 -11.31
CA ASP A 106 -0.76 -19.24 -12.67
C ASP A 106 -1.64 -18.26 -13.47
N GLU A 107 -2.50 -17.51 -12.77
CA GLU A 107 -3.43 -16.56 -13.39
C GLU A 107 -2.72 -15.34 -13.98
N THR A 108 -1.58 -14.96 -13.43
CA THR A 108 -0.80 -13.80 -13.84
C THR A 108 0.70 -14.13 -13.88
N PRO A 109 1.50 -13.40 -14.68
CA PRO A 109 2.96 -13.59 -14.71
C PRO A 109 3.65 -13.43 -13.37
N GLU A 110 3.03 -12.66 -12.46
CA GLU A 110 3.51 -12.43 -11.10
C GLU A 110 3.14 -13.58 -10.13
N LEU A 111 2.50 -14.63 -10.62
CA LEU A 111 1.99 -15.77 -9.84
C LEU A 111 1.00 -15.36 -8.74
N MET A 112 0.28 -14.30 -8.98
CA MET A 112 -0.72 -13.71 -8.08
C MET A 112 -2.13 -13.88 -8.65
N PRO A 113 -3.15 -13.99 -7.79
CA PRO A 113 -4.55 -13.97 -8.24
C PRO A 113 -4.86 -12.71 -9.06
N MET A 114 -5.60 -12.88 -10.14
CA MET A 114 -5.87 -11.80 -11.09
C MET A 114 -6.54 -10.57 -10.46
N PRO A 115 -7.54 -10.69 -9.58
CA PRO A 115 -8.19 -9.50 -9.01
C PRO A 115 -7.21 -8.59 -8.28
N ILE A 116 -6.36 -9.14 -7.40
CA ILE A 116 -5.40 -8.35 -6.64
C ILE A 116 -4.26 -7.82 -7.51
N SER A 117 -3.79 -8.60 -8.48
CA SER A 117 -2.76 -8.16 -9.42
C SER A 117 -3.25 -6.95 -10.24
N LEU A 118 -4.46 -7.01 -10.79
CA LEU A 118 -5.06 -5.90 -11.53
C LEU A 118 -5.32 -4.69 -10.64
N ALA A 119 -5.80 -4.89 -9.40
CA ALA A 119 -6.01 -3.79 -8.46
C ALA A 119 -4.69 -3.09 -8.12
N HIS A 120 -3.62 -3.82 -7.86
CA HIS A 120 -2.29 -3.25 -7.64
C HIS A 120 -1.77 -2.47 -8.87
N LYS A 121 -1.94 -3.02 -10.07
CA LYS A 121 -1.55 -2.34 -11.32
C LYS A 121 -2.32 -1.03 -11.52
N LEU A 122 -3.61 -1.01 -11.22
CA LEU A 122 -4.44 0.21 -11.27
C LEU A 122 -3.98 1.26 -10.24
N ALA A 123 -3.71 0.87 -9.00
CA ALA A 123 -3.21 1.78 -7.97
C ALA A 123 -1.82 2.36 -8.34
N LYS A 124 -0.96 1.53 -8.92
CA LYS A 124 0.34 1.97 -9.44
C LYS A 124 0.16 2.97 -10.59
N ARG A 125 -0.73 2.69 -11.54
CA ARG A 125 -1.02 3.59 -12.66
C ARG A 125 -1.59 4.93 -12.20
N LEU A 126 -2.47 4.95 -11.19
CA LEU A 126 -2.94 6.19 -10.57
C LEU A 126 -1.78 7.06 -10.06
N THR A 127 -0.81 6.43 -9.41
CA THR A 127 0.39 7.12 -8.92
C THR A 127 1.26 7.63 -10.07
N GLU A 128 1.42 6.86 -11.14
CA GLU A 128 2.20 7.24 -12.32
C GLU A 128 1.61 8.47 -13.02
N VAL A 129 0.31 8.46 -13.34
CA VAL A 129 -0.35 9.59 -14.03
C VAL A 129 -0.38 10.85 -13.18
N ARG A 130 -0.41 10.71 -11.86
CA ARG A 130 -0.31 11.84 -10.93
C ARG A 130 1.11 12.40 -10.89
N LYS A 131 2.13 11.55 -10.69
CA LYS A 131 3.54 11.99 -10.58
C LYS A 131 4.11 12.51 -11.91
N SER A 132 3.64 11.99 -13.05
CA SER A 132 4.03 12.49 -14.38
C SER A 132 3.38 13.82 -14.74
N GLY A 133 2.34 14.23 -14.02
CA GLY A 133 1.54 15.42 -14.36
C GLY A 133 0.50 15.20 -15.46
N GLU A 134 0.31 13.97 -15.94
CA GLU A 134 -0.72 13.61 -16.92
C GLU A 134 -2.14 13.84 -16.37
N MET A 135 -2.29 13.68 -15.03
CA MET A 135 -3.51 14.01 -14.27
C MET A 135 -3.10 14.78 -13.00
N ASP A 136 -2.61 16.01 -13.16
CA ASP A 136 -2.03 16.87 -12.12
C ASP A 136 -3.02 17.28 -11.01
N TYR A 137 -4.30 17.15 -11.29
CA TYR A 137 -5.38 17.39 -10.33
C TYR A 137 -5.58 16.23 -9.33
N LEU A 138 -5.01 15.05 -9.56
CA LEU A 138 -5.08 13.95 -8.60
C LEU A 138 -4.25 14.23 -7.34
N ARG A 139 -4.67 13.61 -6.22
CA ARG A 139 -3.98 13.65 -4.94
C ARG A 139 -3.51 12.24 -4.55
N PRO A 140 -2.62 12.09 -3.55
CA PRO A 140 -2.01 10.79 -3.25
C PRO A 140 -2.99 9.70 -2.82
N ASP A 141 -4.09 10.07 -2.16
CA ASP A 141 -5.07 9.09 -1.66
C ASP A 141 -5.89 8.52 -2.81
N GLY A 142 -5.81 7.21 -2.99
CA GLY A 142 -6.53 6.50 -4.03
C GLY A 142 -6.73 5.02 -3.68
N LYS A 143 -7.86 4.48 -4.11
CA LYS A 143 -8.22 3.07 -3.95
C LYS A 143 -8.61 2.47 -5.29
N SER A 144 -8.35 1.19 -5.44
CA SER A 144 -8.77 0.39 -6.59
C SER A 144 -9.36 -0.93 -6.12
N GLN A 145 -10.40 -1.39 -6.79
CA GLN A 145 -11.00 -2.70 -6.58
C GLN A 145 -11.33 -3.29 -7.94
N VAL A 146 -11.08 -4.59 -8.10
CA VAL A 146 -11.40 -5.35 -9.30
C VAL A 146 -12.16 -6.61 -8.92
N THR A 147 -13.26 -6.86 -9.58
CA THR A 147 -14.02 -8.11 -9.49
C THR A 147 -13.83 -8.86 -10.78
N VAL A 148 -13.41 -10.12 -10.70
CA VAL A 148 -13.18 -11.01 -11.85
C VAL A 148 -14.16 -12.16 -11.80
N GLU A 149 -14.74 -12.49 -12.93
CA GLU A 149 -15.58 -13.67 -13.13
C GLU A 149 -14.70 -14.87 -13.51
N TYR A 150 -14.97 -16.00 -12.87
CA TYR A 150 -14.26 -17.26 -13.08
C TYR A 150 -15.19 -18.32 -13.67
N ASP A 151 -14.65 -19.20 -14.49
CA ASP A 151 -15.37 -20.38 -14.99
C ASP A 151 -15.44 -21.52 -13.96
N GLU A 152 -16.08 -22.61 -14.33
CA GLU A 152 -16.21 -23.82 -13.49
C GLU A 152 -14.85 -24.47 -13.16
N ASN A 153 -13.81 -24.15 -13.91
CA ASN A 153 -12.44 -24.65 -13.71
C ASN A 153 -11.55 -23.66 -12.94
N ASN A 154 -12.15 -22.63 -12.32
CA ASN A 154 -11.46 -21.54 -11.64
C ASN A 154 -10.48 -20.77 -12.55
N LYS A 155 -10.79 -20.64 -13.83
CA LYS A 155 -10.03 -19.76 -14.73
C LYS A 155 -10.68 -18.41 -14.88
N PRO A 156 -9.94 -17.31 -14.83
CA PRO A 156 -10.48 -15.97 -15.02
C PRO A 156 -11.01 -15.82 -16.45
N VAL A 157 -12.24 -15.33 -16.59
CA VAL A 157 -12.92 -15.16 -17.88
C VAL A 157 -12.98 -13.70 -18.28
N ARG A 158 -13.46 -12.84 -17.37
CA ARG A 158 -13.66 -11.43 -17.63
C ARG A 158 -13.63 -10.61 -16.32
N VAL A 159 -13.45 -9.33 -16.48
CA VAL A 159 -13.61 -8.38 -15.37
C VAL A 159 -15.10 -7.99 -15.28
N ASP A 160 -15.75 -8.30 -14.17
CA ASP A 160 -17.14 -7.92 -13.93
C ASP A 160 -17.27 -6.46 -13.47
N ALA A 161 -16.41 -6.03 -12.56
CA ALA A 161 -16.47 -4.66 -12.05
C ALA A 161 -15.09 -4.08 -11.75
N VAL A 162 -14.95 -2.78 -11.99
CA VAL A 162 -13.79 -1.96 -11.62
C VAL A 162 -14.27 -0.76 -10.84
N VAL A 163 -13.74 -0.59 -9.62
CA VAL A 163 -13.99 0.59 -8.79
C VAL A 163 -12.67 1.34 -8.61
N ILE A 164 -12.66 2.61 -8.96
CA ILE A 164 -11.55 3.53 -8.71
C ILE A 164 -12.06 4.69 -7.87
N SER A 165 -11.37 4.98 -6.79
CA SER A 165 -11.64 6.14 -5.96
C SER A 165 -10.35 6.92 -5.77
N SER A 166 -10.36 8.21 -6.01
CA SER A 166 -9.17 9.05 -5.88
C SER A 166 -9.53 10.44 -5.38
N GLN A 167 -8.76 10.91 -4.41
CA GLN A 167 -8.81 12.31 -4.02
C GLN A 167 -8.29 13.18 -5.16
N HIS A 168 -8.94 14.31 -5.40
CA HIS A 168 -8.60 15.23 -6.50
C HIS A 168 -8.86 16.69 -6.14
N SER A 169 -8.39 17.60 -6.98
CA SER A 169 -8.68 19.03 -6.88
C SER A 169 -10.13 19.33 -7.27
N GLU A 170 -10.72 20.33 -6.64
CA GLU A 170 -12.04 20.87 -7.01
C GLU A 170 -12.07 21.50 -8.40
N SER A 171 -10.92 21.72 -9.01
CA SER A 171 -10.80 22.33 -10.35
C SER A 171 -11.22 21.41 -11.48
N VAL A 172 -11.29 20.10 -11.28
CA VAL A 172 -11.70 19.11 -12.29
C VAL A 172 -13.19 18.78 -12.16
N SER A 173 -13.91 18.70 -13.27
CA SER A 173 -15.29 18.23 -13.26
C SER A 173 -15.35 16.70 -13.11
N MET A 174 -16.46 16.20 -12.57
CA MET A 174 -16.67 14.75 -12.44
C MET A 174 -16.71 14.02 -13.79
N GLU A 175 -17.21 14.68 -14.81
CA GLU A 175 -17.23 14.12 -16.17
C GLU A 175 -15.81 13.94 -16.71
N GLN A 176 -14.98 14.96 -16.57
CA GLN A 176 -13.57 14.89 -16.96
C GLN A 176 -12.79 13.85 -16.15
N LEU A 177 -12.98 13.82 -14.83
CA LEU A 177 -12.34 12.82 -13.97
C LEU A 177 -12.69 11.39 -14.42
N ARG A 178 -13.98 11.12 -14.65
CA ARG A 178 -14.44 9.80 -15.09
C ARG A 178 -13.87 9.42 -16.47
N ALA A 179 -13.86 10.35 -17.42
CA ALA A 179 -13.30 10.12 -18.74
C ALA A 179 -11.79 9.82 -18.66
N ASP A 180 -11.05 10.62 -17.92
CA ASP A 180 -9.60 10.45 -17.78
C ASP A 180 -9.24 9.16 -17.04
N VAL A 181 -9.94 8.82 -15.96
CA VAL A 181 -9.74 7.56 -15.23
C VAL A 181 -10.03 6.37 -16.15
N MET A 182 -11.09 6.43 -16.95
CA MET A 182 -11.42 5.37 -17.89
C MET A 182 -10.29 5.16 -18.92
N GLU A 183 -9.85 6.23 -19.59
CA GLU A 183 -8.90 6.12 -20.70
C GLU A 183 -7.45 5.95 -20.23
N LYS A 184 -7.04 6.74 -19.23
CA LYS A 184 -5.62 6.82 -18.82
C LYS A 184 -5.24 5.82 -17.73
N VAL A 185 -6.23 5.30 -16.98
CA VAL A 185 -5.99 4.38 -15.88
C VAL A 185 -6.54 2.99 -16.20
N ILE A 186 -7.84 2.85 -16.40
CA ILE A 186 -8.48 1.53 -16.53
C ILE A 186 -8.07 0.86 -17.84
N LYS A 187 -8.37 1.47 -18.98
CA LYS A 187 -8.07 0.89 -20.29
C LYS A 187 -6.58 0.79 -20.59
N ALA A 188 -5.76 1.66 -19.98
CA ALA A 188 -4.31 1.59 -20.10
C ALA A 188 -3.67 0.47 -19.28
N THR A 189 -4.42 -0.12 -18.33
CA THR A 189 -3.90 -1.11 -17.38
C THR A 189 -4.49 -2.50 -17.57
N ILE A 190 -5.80 -2.58 -17.76
CA ILE A 190 -6.51 -3.87 -17.90
C ILE A 190 -6.51 -4.27 -19.38
N PRO A 191 -6.07 -5.49 -19.71
CA PRO A 191 -6.14 -6.01 -21.07
C PRO A 191 -7.56 -5.93 -21.65
N ALA A 192 -7.66 -5.49 -22.91
CA ALA A 192 -8.96 -5.27 -23.55
C ALA A 192 -9.81 -6.53 -23.69
N GLU A 193 -9.16 -7.70 -23.78
CA GLU A 193 -9.82 -9.01 -23.86
C GLU A 193 -10.57 -9.39 -22.57
N LEU A 194 -10.23 -8.76 -21.45
CA LEU A 194 -10.91 -8.98 -20.16
C LEU A 194 -12.07 -8.01 -19.92
N LEU A 195 -12.22 -6.98 -20.76
CA LEU A 195 -13.27 -5.96 -20.67
C LEU A 195 -14.31 -6.18 -21.74
N ASP A 196 -15.58 -6.12 -21.37
CA ASP A 196 -16.70 -6.23 -22.27
C ASP A 196 -17.77 -5.15 -22.00
N GLU A 197 -18.88 -5.20 -22.75
CA GLU A 197 -20.00 -4.27 -22.62
C GLU A 197 -20.76 -4.39 -21.29
N ASN A 198 -20.59 -5.52 -20.59
CA ASN A 198 -21.24 -5.79 -19.30
C ASN A 198 -20.33 -5.42 -18.11
N THR A 199 -19.06 -5.07 -18.37
CA THR A 199 -18.15 -4.62 -17.33
C THR A 199 -18.63 -3.33 -16.68
N LYS A 200 -18.81 -3.35 -15.36
CA LYS A 200 -19.29 -2.22 -14.57
C LYS A 200 -18.14 -1.34 -14.13
N TYR A 201 -18.26 -0.04 -14.35
CA TYR A 201 -17.25 0.93 -13.93
C TYR A 201 -17.83 1.89 -12.92
N SER A 202 -17.18 2.01 -11.77
CA SER A 202 -17.53 2.98 -10.75
C SER A 202 -16.31 3.87 -10.45
N VAL A 203 -16.46 5.16 -10.70
CA VAL A 203 -15.48 6.17 -10.27
C VAL A 203 -16.11 6.95 -9.13
N SER A 204 -15.70 6.61 -7.92
CA SER A 204 -16.18 7.21 -6.69
C SER A 204 -15.39 8.47 -6.35
N TYR A 205 -16.07 9.37 -5.67
CA TYR A 205 -15.65 10.74 -5.39
C TYR A 205 -15.55 11.04 -3.89
N THR A 206 -15.96 10.13 -3.05
CA THR A 206 -15.97 10.37 -1.61
C THR A 206 -14.56 10.59 -1.07
N HIS A 207 -14.40 11.54 -0.17
CA HIS A 207 -13.28 11.62 0.73
C HIS A 207 -13.16 10.29 1.44
N LEU A 208 -12.14 9.50 1.04
CA LEU A 208 -11.91 8.20 1.63
C LEU A 208 -11.44 8.39 3.06
N ARG A 209 -12.33 8.18 4.02
CA ARG A 209 -11.97 8.13 5.43
C ARG A 209 -11.45 6.74 5.76
N ALA A 210 -10.49 6.66 6.65
CA ALA A 210 -9.78 5.41 6.97
C ALA A 210 -10.67 4.29 7.54
N HIS A 211 -11.92 4.59 7.90
CA HIS A 211 -12.86 3.66 8.56
C HIS A 211 -14.27 3.73 7.97
N GLU A 212 -14.40 3.97 6.66
CA GLU A 212 -15.69 3.98 6.00
C GLU A 212 -16.33 2.60 6.04
N THR A 213 -17.56 2.54 6.52
CA THR A 213 -18.42 1.36 6.45
C THR A 213 -19.23 1.39 5.14
N SER A 214 -19.86 0.28 4.79
CA SER A 214 -20.73 0.20 3.60
C SER A 214 -21.91 1.19 3.58
N GLN A 215 -22.21 1.82 4.72
CA GLN A 215 -23.25 2.85 4.83
C GLN A 215 -22.75 4.24 4.39
N ASP A 216 -21.45 4.44 4.34
CA ASP A 216 -20.82 5.72 3.96
C ASP A 216 -20.52 5.80 2.44
N LEU A 217 -20.86 4.75 1.69
CA LEU A 217 -20.60 4.61 0.25
C LEU A 217 -21.84 4.90 -0.63
N VAL A 218 -22.87 5.59 -0.10
CA VAL A 218 -24.08 5.97 -0.81
C VAL A 218 -23.98 7.37 -1.39
#